data_bd396e0e237713b66dbf449d1115609a
#
_entry.id   bd396e0e237713b66dbf449d1115609a
#
_cell.length_a   1.000
_cell.length_b   1.000
_cell.length_c   1.000
_cell.angle_alpha   90.00
_cell.angle_beta   90.00
_cell.angle_gamma   90.00
#
_symmetry.space_group_name_H-M   'P 1'
#
loop_
_entity.id
_entity.type
_entity.pdbx_description
1 polymer ?
#
loop_
_entity_poly.entity_id
_entity_poly.type
_entity_poly.pdbx_seq_one_letter_code
_entity_poly.pdbx_strand_id
1 'polypeptide(L)'
;MAVLKLQLDEFDAIDYDLIAIHSTVEDYRMAFLLNQQLPIILHKNKSTIEVSAKEGEASFAYFVYDDDKAETNWVLIPNKNEIVVRKKSTGQNLFLDAQVEIATRVYLLPELKKVDYFLKIEHQDTFNQVDELLSAIKKINQVSTVYVVDPKKIKSKNNLIF
;
A
#
# COMPACT_ATOMS: atom_id res chain seq x y z
N MET A 1 21.41 -30.75 25.70
CA MET A 1 20.82 -30.70 24.35
C MET A 1 20.55 -29.25 23.96
N ALA A 2 21.35 -28.73 23.08
CA ALA A 2 21.07 -27.42 22.49
C ALA A 2 19.92 -27.59 21.50
N VAL A 3 18.76 -27.08 21.84
CA VAL A 3 17.67 -26.94 20.87
C VAL A 3 18.04 -25.75 19.97
N LEU A 4 18.55 -26.05 18.79
CA LEU A 4 18.65 -25.06 17.71
C LEU A 4 17.22 -24.66 17.37
N LYS A 5 16.75 -23.58 17.98
CA LYS A 5 15.61 -22.86 17.52
C LYS A 5 16.04 -22.20 16.22
N LEU A 6 15.81 -22.87 15.10
CA LEU A 6 15.84 -22.24 13.79
C LEU A 6 14.79 -21.12 13.84
N GLN A 7 15.26 -19.89 14.01
CA GLN A 7 14.45 -18.73 13.73
C GLN A 7 14.27 -18.72 12.22
N LEU A 8 13.13 -19.25 11.78
CA LEU A 8 12.69 -19.21 10.38
C LEU A 8 12.50 -17.78 9.87
N ASP A 9 12.56 -16.80 10.78
CA ASP A 9 12.36 -15.38 10.46
C ASP A 9 13.56 -14.72 9.76
N GLU A 10 14.72 -15.38 9.69
CA GLU A 10 15.91 -14.82 9.04
C GLU A 10 16.08 -15.24 7.57
N PHE A 11 15.34 -16.24 7.09
CA PHE A 11 15.52 -16.75 5.72
C PHE A 11 14.55 -16.16 4.68
N ASP A 12 13.51 -15.45 5.09
CA ASP A 12 12.50 -14.88 4.21
C ASP A 12 12.44 -13.33 4.23
N ALA A 13 13.50 -12.68 4.68
CA ALA A 13 13.58 -11.24 4.59
C ALA A 13 13.88 -10.83 3.13
N ILE A 14 12.85 -10.83 2.30
CA ILE A 14 12.90 -10.05 1.07
C ILE A 14 13.08 -8.60 1.51
N ASP A 15 14.25 -8.05 1.25
CA ASP A 15 14.52 -6.66 1.54
C ASP A 15 13.70 -5.78 0.63
N TYR A 16 13.01 -4.84 1.20
CA TYR A 16 12.25 -3.85 0.45
C TYR A 16 12.38 -2.47 1.06
N ASP A 17 12.30 -1.47 0.20
CA ASP A 17 12.10 -0.08 0.61
C ASP A 17 10.63 0.27 0.45
N LEU A 18 10.06 0.96 1.43
CA LEU A 18 8.70 1.44 1.40
C LEU A 18 8.70 2.97 1.38
N ILE A 19 8.14 3.54 0.33
CA ILE A 19 8.04 4.98 0.14
C ILE A 19 6.60 5.41 0.32
N ALA A 20 6.38 6.40 1.19
CA ALA A 20 5.09 7.03 1.40
C ALA A 20 4.93 8.22 0.47
N ILE A 21 3.80 8.29 -0.23
CA ILE A 21 3.45 9.37 -1.14
C ILE A 21 2.14 10.00 -0.69
N HIS A 22 2.14 11.31 -0.52
CA HIS A 22 0.94 12.09 -0.24
C HIS A 22 0.51 12.82 -1.51
N SER A 23 -0.67 12.48 -2.00
CA SER A 23 -1.27 13.05 -3.21
C SER A 23 -2.77 12.84 -3.21
N THR A 24 -3.49 13.75 -3.84
CA THR A 24 -4.95 13.67 -3.98
C THR A 24 -5.42 13.08 -5.30
N VAL A 25 -4.50 12.73 -6.20
CA VAL A 25 -4.85 12.12 -7.49
C VAL A 25 -5.27 10.66 -7.33
N GLU A 26 -6.03 10.17 -8.28
CA GLU A 26 -6.46 8.78 -8.33
C GLU A 26 -5.30 7.82 -8.65
N ASP A 27 -5.47 6.55 -8.31
CA ASP A 27 -4.43 5.53 -8.38
C ASP A 27 -3.81 5.36 -9.79
N TYR A 28 -4.65 5.23 -10.82
CA TYR A 28 -4.18 5.11 -12.21
C TYR A 28 -3.40 6.35 -12.66
N ARG A 29 -3.80 7.52 -12.19
CA ARG A 29 -3.12 8.79 -12.51
C ARG A 29 -1.78 8.88 -11.78
N MET A 30 -1.72 8.44 -10.53
CA MET A 30 -0.45 8.36 -9.80
C MET A 30 0.54 7.40 -10.50
N ALA A 31 0.08 6.23 -10.93
CA ALA A 31 0.89 5.29 -11.68
C ALA A 31 1.42 5.91 -12.99
N PHE A 32 0.56 6.63 -13.72
CA PHE A 32 0.95 7.33 -14.94
C PHE A 32 2.00 8.41 -14.68
N LEU A 33 1.83 9.23 -13.65
CA LEU A 33 2.79 10.28 -13.29
C LEU A 33 4.15 9.71 -12.87
N LEU A 34 4.15 8.61 -12.13
CA LEU A 34 5.38 7.91 -11.79
C LEU A 34 6.07 7.33 -13.03
N ASN A 35 5.32 6.76 -13.95
CA ASN A 35 5.86 6.23 -15.21
C ASN A 35 6.48 7.33 -16.09
N GLN A 36 5.95 8.55 -16.04
CA GLN A 36 6.54 9.69 -16.74
C GLN A 36 7.83 10.19 -16.11
N GLN A 37 7.91 10.13 -14.79
CA GLN A 37 9.02 10.72 -14.02
C GLN A 37 10.17 9.74 -13.77
N LEU A 38 9.88 8.45 -13.74
CA LEU A 38 10.82 7.38 -13.41
C LEU A 38 10.98 6.41 -14.60
N PRO A 39 12.12 5.72 -14.71
CA PRO A 39 12.34 4.71 -15.76
C PRO A 39 11.63 3.39 -15.43
N ILE A 40 10.35 3.44 -15.13
CA ILE A 40 9.50 2.29 -14.80
C ILE A 40 8.22 2.32 -15.63
N ILE A 41 7.58 1.17 -15.76
CA ILE A 41 6.31 1.02 -16.47
C ILE A 41 5.33 0.26 -15.58
N LEU A 42 4.79 0.96 -14.58
CA LEU A 42 3.75 0.41 -13.72
C LEU A 42 2.48 0.12 -14.54
N HIS A 43 1.93 -1.06 -14.38
CA HIS A 43 0.67 -1.46 -14.96
C HIS A 43 -0.22 -2.10 -13.90
N LYS A 44 -1.53 -1.96 -14.07
CA LYS A 44 -2.51 -2.50 -13.12
C LYS A 44 -2.43 -4.02 -13.08
N ASN A 45 -2.29 -4.59 -11.89
CA ASN A 45 -2.37 -6.04 -11.72
C ASN A 45 -3.80 -6.52 -11.87
N LYS A 46 -3.97 -7.74 -12.33
CA LYS A 46 -5.29 -8.39 -12.47
C LYS A 46 -5.87 -8.79 -11.11
N SER A 47 -5.02 -9.11 -10.14
CA SER A 47 -5.40 -9.45 -8.76
C SER A 47 -5.53 -8.20 -7.90
N THR A 48 -6.19 -8.35 -6.75
CA THR A 48 -6.31 -7.33 -5.71
C THR A 48 -5.71 -7.83 -4.41
N ILE A 49 -5.36 -6.89 -3.52
CA ILE A 49 -4.92 -7.20 -2.17
C ILE A 49 -6.14 -7.14 -1.27
N GLU A 50 -6.46 -8.26 -0.61
CA GLU A 50 -7.58 -8.35 0.31
C GLU A 50 -7.12 -8.04 1.75
N VAL A 51 -7.80 -7.11 2.40
CA VAL A 51 -7.53 -6.72 3.78
C VAL A 51 -8.77 -6.90 4.62
N SER A 52 -8.65 -7.70 5.67
CA SER A 52 -9.70 -7.85 6.69
C SER A 52 -9.48 -6.82 7.79
N ALA A 53 -10.39 -5.87 7.91
CA ALA A 53 -10.37 -4.83 8.94
C ALA A 53 -11.60 -4.97 9.86
N LYS A 54 -11.60 -4.23 10.97
CA LYS A 54 -12.75 -4.21 11.90
C LYS A 54 -14.03 -3.71 11.21
N GLU A 55 -13.88 -2.83 10.24
CA GLU A 55 -14.97 -2.23 9.49
C GLU A 55 -15.54 -3.18 8.42
N GLY A 56 -14.77 -4.18 8.00
CA GLY A 56 -15.12 -5.14 6.97
C GLY A 56 -13.94 -5.52 6.09
N GLU A 57 -14.22 -6.27 5.03
CA GLU A 57 -13.22 -6.67 4.05
C GLU A 57 -13.12 -5.64 2.92
N ALA A 58 -11.89 -5.27 2.57
CA ALA A 58 -11.60 -4.34 1.51
C ALA A 58 -10.61 -4.92 0.50
N SER A 59 -10.84 -4.64 -0.78
CA SER A 59 -9.95 -5.00 -1.87
C SER A 59 -9.19 -3.77 -2.34
N PHE A 60 -7.87 -3.88 -2.45
CA PHE A 60 -7.00 -2.82 -2.95
C PHE A 60 -6.46 -3.19 -4.32
N ALA A 61 -6.75 -2.37 -5.33
CA ALA A 61 -6.09 -2.48 -6.62
C ALA A 61 -4.63 -2.01 -6.49
N TYR A 62 -3.72 -2.62 -7.23
CA TYR A 62 -2.32 -2.25 -7.21
C TYR A 62 -1.69 -2.33 -8.60
N PHE A 63 -0.56 -1.64 -8.75
CA PHE A 63 0.19 -1.55 -10.00
C PHE A 63 1.57 -2.12 -9.79
N VAL A 64 2.07 -2.84 -10.78
CA VAL A 64 3.34 -3.56 -10.69
C VAL A 64 4.25 -3.26 -11.86
N TYR A 65 5.54 -3.33 -11.60
CA TYR A 65 6.59 -3.33 -12.61
C TYR A 65 7.74 -4.22 -12.15
N ASP A 66 8.09 -5.20 -12.97
CA ASP A 66 9.25 -6.07 -12.75
C ASP A 66 10.40 -5.61 -13.64
N ASP A 67 11.52 -5.29 -13.02
CA ASP A 67 12.76 -5.00 -13.70
C ASP A 67 13.72 -6.19 -13.54
N ASP A 68 13.71 -7.07 -14.54
CA ASP A 68 14.55 -8.29 -14.56
C ASP A 68 16.05 -7.95 -14.59
N LYS A 69 16.42 -6.80 -15.15
CA LYS A 69 17.84 -6.40 -15.26
C LYS A 69 18.40 -5.89 -13.93
N ALA A 70 17.57 -5.15 -13.21
CA ALA A 70 17.94 -4.61 -11.90
C ALA A 70 17.53 -5.55 -10.76
N GLU A 71 16.86 -6.67 -11.05
CA GLU A 71 16.32 -7.60 -10.07
C GLU A 71 15.46 -6.91 -9.00
N THR A 72 14.61 -5.97 -9.46
CA THR A 72 13.71 -5.20 -8.59
C THR A 72 12.26 -5.40 -8.99
N ASN A 73 11.39 -5.48 -8.00
CA ASN A 73 9.95 -5.48 -8.17
C ASN A 73 9.35 -4.21 -7.56
N TRP A 74 8.59 -3.48 -8.35
CA TRP A 74 7.97 -2.21 -7.97
C TRP A 74 6.47 -2.41 -7.83
N VAL A 75 5.90 -2.00 -6.71
CA VAL A 75 4.47 -2.09 -6.46
C VAL A 75 3.94 -0.77 -5.92
N LEU A 76 2.98 -0.19 -6.61
CA LEU A 76 2.25 1.00 -6.16
C LEU A 76 0.88 0.57 -5.62
N ILE A 77 0.58 0.93 -4.38
CA ILE A 77 -0.64 0.53 -3.69
C ILE A 77 -1.29 1.77 -3.06
N PRO A 78 -2.60 2.02 -3.29
CA PRO A 78 -3.32 3.01 -2.49
C PRO A 78 -3.46 2.53 -1.05
N ASN A 79 -3.29 3.44 -0.09
CA ASN A 79 -3.45 3.13 1.34
C ASN A 79 -4.90 3.15 1.82
N LYS A 80 -5.79 3.75 1.03
CA LYS A 80 -7.18 4.00 1.42
C LYS A 80 -8.13 3.38 0.41
N ASN A 81 -9.17 2.73 0.91
CA ASN A 81 -10.30 2.31 0.09
C ASN A 81 -11.61 2.51 0.88
N GLU A 82 -12.69 2.79 0.19
CA GLU A 82 -14.02 2.90 0.79
C GLU A 82 -14.80 1.63 0.57
N ILE A 83 -15.41 1.14 1.64
CA ILE A 83 -16.35 0.02 1.62
C ILE A 83 -17.71 0.49 2.10
N VAL A 84 -18.77 -0.12 1.59
CA VAL A 84 -20.14 0.15 2.03
C VAL A 84 -20.52 -0.93 3.05
N VAL A 85 -20.76 -0.49 4.28
CA VAL A 85 -21.22 -1.35 5.37
C VAL A 85 -22.72 -1.11 5.58
N ARG A 86 -23.50 -2.18 5.55
CA ARG A 86 -24.92 -2.13 5.87
C ARG A 86 -25.09 -2.34 7.36
N LYS A 87 -25.54 -1.33 8.08
CA LYS A 87 -25.90 -1.41 9.49
C LYS A 87 -27.42 -1.44 9.63
N LYS A 88 -27.93 -2.35 10.48
CA LYS A 88 -29.33 -2.29 10.91
C LYS A 88 -29.48 -1.07 11.80
N SER A 89 -30.45 -0.22 11.48
CA SER A 89 -30.83 0.90 12.32
C SER A 89 -31.39 0.36 13.66
N THR A 90 -30.72 0.62 14.77
CA THR A 90 -31.20 0.28 16.12
C THR A 90 -32.05 1.39 16.76
N GLY A 91 -32.66 2.26 15.94
CA GLY A 91 -33.54 3.31 16.42
C GLY A 91 -34.99 2.83 16.54
N GLN A 92 -35.72 3.29 17.57
CA GLN A 92 -37.15 3.06 17.78
C GLN A 92 -38.03 3.73 16.70
N ASN A 93 -37.67 3.66 15.45
CA ASN A 93 -38.45 4.21 14.35
C ASN A 93 -39.30 3.15 13.68
N LEU A 94 -40.52 3.53 13.36
CA LEU A 94 -41.63 2.76 12.76
C LEU A 94 -41.30 2.09 11.41
N PHE A 95 -40.07 2.17 10.91
CA PHE A 95 -39.62 1.53 9.69
C PHE A 95 -38.61 0.45 10.07
N LEU A 96 -39.10 -0.74 10.35
CA LEU A 96 -38.39 -1.90 10.87
C LEU A 96 -37.31 -2.50 9.93
N ASP A 97 -37.20 -2.02 8.71
CA ASP A 97 -36.28 -2.59 7.68
C ASP A 97 -35.35 -1.56 7.00
N ALA A 98 -35.15 -0.38 7.60
CA ALA A 98 -34.22 0.59 7.04
C ALA A 98 -32.77 0.16 7.30
N GLN A 99 -32.16 -0.52 6.34
CA GLN A 99 -30.72 -0.72 6.30
C GLN A 99 -30.06 0.60 5.91
N VAL A 100 -29.24 1.15 6.82
CA VAL A 100 -28.45 2.34 6.54
C VAL A 100 -27.12 1.89 5.93
N GLU A 101 -26.86 2.29 4.70
CA GLU A 101 -25.57 2.10 4.05
C GLU A 101 -24.63 3.20 4.50
N ILE A 102 -23.51 2.81 5.14
CA ILE A 102 -22.48 3.74 5.61
C ILE A 102 -21.21 3.47 4.83
N ALA A 103 -20.72 4.48 4.10
CA ALA A 103 -19.41 4.43 3.48
C ALA A 103 -18.35 4.51 4.58
N THR A 104 -17.51 3.50 4.67
CA THR A 104 -16.45 3.40 5.68
C THR A 104 -15.11 3.26 4.98
N ARG A 105 -14.13 4.00 5.47
CA ARG A 105 -12.78 3.97 4.90
C ARG A 105 -11.94 2.90 5.60
N VAL A 106 -11.32 2.05 4.81
CA VAL A 106 -10.36 1.03 5.23
C VAL A 106 -8.96 1.41 4.74
N TYR A 107 -7.96 1.15 5.56
CA TYR A 107 -6.56 1.45 5.27
C TYR A 107 -5.74 0.17 5.13
N LEU A 108 -4.82 0.18 4.15
CA LEU A 108 -3.84 -0.89 4.00
C LEU A 108 -2.90 -0.95 5.23
N LEU A 109 -2.38 0.21 5.63
CA LEU A 109 -1.60 0.39 6.86
C LEU A 109 -2.32 1.37 7.78
N PRO A 110 -3.16 0.88 8.72
CA PRO A 110 -3.95 1.74 9.61
C PRO A 110 -3.11 2.66 10.50
N GLU A 111 -1.89 2.28 10.81
CA GLU A 111 -0.93 3.08 11.59
C GLU A 111 -0.42 4.31 10.82
N LEU A 112 -0.57 4.32 9.49
CA LEU A 112 -0.12 5.40 8.61
C LEU A 112 -1.28 6.00 7.80
N LYS A 113 -2.38 6.32 8.45
CA LYS A 113 -3.65 6.81 7.84
C LYS A 113 -3.49 8.03 6.94
N LYS A 114 -2.49 8.87 7.20
CA LYS A 114 -2.27 10.11 6.44
C LYS A 114 -1.62 9.87 5.07
N VAL A 115 -1.02 8.72 4.87
CA VAL A 115 -0.38 8.36 3.60
C VAL A 115 -1.45 7.97 2.58
N ASP A 116 -1.32 8.49 1.36
CA ASP A 116 -2.27 8.21 0.28
C ASP A 116 -1.85 6.99 -0.55
N TYR A 117 -0.54 6.86 -0.84
CA TYR A 117 0.04 5.75 -1.61
C TYR A 117 1.31 5.23 -0.97
N PHE A 118 1.55 3.92 -1.15
CA PHE A 118 2.83 3.30 -0.88
C PHE A 118 3.46 2.82 -2.19
N LEU A 119 4.72 3.13 -2.37
CA LEU A 119 5.57 2.54 -3.40
C LEU A 119 6.53 1.58 -2.72
N LYS A 120 6.32 0.29 -2.92
CA LYS A 120 7.15 -0.79 -2.39
C LYS A 120 8.13 -1.22 -3.46
N ILE A 121 9.41 -1.25 -3.12
CA ILE A 121 10.48 -1.68 -4.02
C ILE A 121 11.19 -2.86 -3.37
N GLU A 122 10.95 -4.05 -3.89
CA GLU A 122 11.65 -5.26 -3.47
C GLU A 122 12.96 -5.38 -4.26
N HIS A 123 14.03 -5.75 -3.58
CA HIS A 123 15.37 -5.89 -4.17
C HIS A 123 16.14 -7.00 -3.45
N GLN A 124 17.08 -7.63 -4.17
CA GLN A 124 17.96 -8.65 -3.60
C GLN A 124 19.17 -8.02 -2.90
N ASP A 125 19.68 -6.94 -3.46
CA ASP A 125 20.82 -6.19 -2.93
C ASP A 125 20.39 -4.79 -2.44
N THR A 126 21.27 -4.11 -1.75
CA THR A 126 21.01 -2.75 -1.25
C THR A 126 20.65 -1.81 -2.40
N PHE A 127 19.44 -1.26 -2.37
CA PHE A 127 19.00 -0.25 -3.33
C PHE A 127 19.57 1.12 -2.95
N ASN A 128 20.65 1.51 -3.63
CA ASN A 128 21.43 2.73 -3.28
C ASN A 128 20.86 4.03 -3.90
N GLN A 129 19.72 3.96 -4.60
CA GLN A 129 19.17 5.08 -5.37
C GLN A 129 17.94 5.73 -4.72
N VAL A 130 17.70 5.50 -3.43
CA VAL A 130 16.51 5.99 -2.73
C VAL A 130 16.44 7.53 -2.74
N ASP A 131 17.53 8.21 -2.50
CA ASP A 131 17.55 9.68 -2.48
C ASP A 131 17.26 10.30 -3.85
N GLU A 132 17.81 9.71 -4.90
CA GLU A 132 17.52 10.13 -6.28
C GLU A 132 16.07 9.89 -6.64
N LEU A 133 15.52 8.75 -6.22
CA LEU A 133 14.13 8.39 -6.40
C LEU A 133 13.19 9.38 -5.70
N LEU A 134 13.45 9.69 -4.43
CA LEU A 134 12.67 10.69 -3.69
C LEU A 134 12.72 12.06 -4.35
N SER A 135 13.89 12.48 -4.82
CA SER A 135 14.07 13.74 -5.53
C SER A 135 13.29 13.78 -6.84
N ALA A 136 13.25 12.68 -7.58
CA ALA A 136 12.47 12.57 -8.81
C ALA A 136 10.96 12.63 -8.55
N ILE A 137 10.47 11.92 -7.54
CA ILE A 137 9.05 11.92 -7.18
C ILE A 137 8.60 13.30 -6.68
N LYS A 138 9.45 14.02 -5.94
CA LYS A 138 9.17 15.40 -5.49
C LYS A 138 8.95 16.39 -6.63
N LYS A 139 9.47 16.14 -7.80
CA LYS A 139 9.27 16.98 -8.99
C LYS A 139 7.86 16.85 -9.58
N ILE A 140 7.10 15.84 -9.20
CA ILE A 140 5.70 15.67 -9.62
C ILE A 140 4.86 16.72 -8.88
N ASN A 141 4.25 17.64 -9.61
CA ASN A 141 3.46 18.74 -9.02
C ASN A 141 2.30 18.26 -8.14
N GLN A 142 1.72 17.11 -8.46
CA GLN A 142 0.59 16.52 -7.74
C GLN A 142 1.01 15.78 -6.44
N VAL A 143 2.31 15.62 -6.21
CA VAL A 143 2.84 15.05 -4.98
C VAL A 143 3.14 16.17 -3.99
N SER A 144 2.47 16.15 -2.84
CA SER A 144 2.68 17.12 -1.78
C SER A 144 3.87 16.76 -0.87
N THR A 145 4.02 15.47 -0.59
CA THR A 145 5.09 14.97 0.28
C THR A 145 5.47 13.54 -0.12
N VAL A 146 6.75 13.22 -0.04
CA VAL A 146 7.29 11.88 -0.26
C VAL A 146 8.45 11.62 0.70
N TYR A 147 8.47 10.44 1.30
CA TYR A 147 9.52 10.03 2.25
C TYR A 147 9.61 8.51 2.37
N VAL A 148 10.74 8.01 2.87
CA VAL A 148 10.92 6.59 3.19
C VAL A 148 10.25 6.28 4.52
N VAL A 149 9.49 5.20 4.56
CA VAL A 149 8.88 4.69 5.79
C VAL A 149 9.87 3.79 6.52
N ASP A 150 10.06 4.04 7.81
CA ASP A 150 10.84 3.16 8.67
C ASP A 150 10.07 1.83 8.88
N PRO A 151 10.63 0.67 8.48
CA PRO A 151 9.98 -0.63 8.64
C PRO A 151 9.60 -0.95 10.08
N LYS A 152 10.30 -0.40 11.06
CA LYS A 152 10.01 -0.59 12.49
C LYS A 152 8.69 0.05 12.93
N LYS A 153 8.22 1.06 12.19
CA LYS A 153 6.94 1.73 12.46
C LYS A 153 5.74 0.97 11.89
N ILE A 154 5.98 -0.01 11.04
CA ILE A 154 4.92 -0.79 10.39
C ILE A 154 4.50 -1.93 11.32
N LYS A 155 3.25 -1.92 11.75
CA LYS A 155 2.64 -2.99 12.56
C LYS A 155 1.94 -4.02 11.67
N SER A 156 1.25 -3.56 10.64
CA SER A 156 0.46 -4.37 9.71
C SER A 156 1.29 -4.91 8.53
N LYS A 157 2.47 -5.47 8.82
CA LYS A 157 3.42 -5.96 7.80
C LYS A 157 2.81 -7.02 6.88
N ASN A 158 1.89 -7.83 7.39
CA ASN A 158 1.23 -8.89 6.62
C ASN A 158 0.42 -8.34 5.43
N ASN A 159 -0.06 -7.10 5.51
CA ASN A 159 -0.79 -6.46 4.43
C ASN A 159 0.12 -6.07 3.24
N LEU A 160 1.43 -6.13 3.42
CA LEU A 160 2.43 -5.86 2.38
C LEU A 160 2.99 -7.13 1.73
N ILE A 161 2.51 -8.30 2.15
CA ILE A 161 2.88 -9.60 1.59
C ILE A 161 1.78 -10.02 0.62
N PHE A 162 2.12 -10.08 -0.65
CA PHE A 162 1.19 -10.44 -1.72
C PHE A 162 1.93 -10.89 -2.98
#